data_662ac663731e44a3ad82bf4758973f7b
#
_entry.id   662ac663731e44a3ad82bf4758973f7b
#
_cell.length_a   1.000
_cell.length_b   1.000
_cell.length_c   1.000
_cell.angle_alpha   90.00
_cell.angle_beta   90.00
_cell.angle_gamma   90.00
#
_symmetry.space_group_name_H-M   'P 1'
#
loop_
_entity.id
_entity.type
_entity.pdbx_description
1 polymer ?
#
loop_
_entity_poly.entity_id
_entity_poly.type
_entity_poly.pdbx_seq_one_letter_code
_entity_poly.pdbx_strand_id
1 'polypeptide(L)'
;MIGRLLTLALGAAALAGCHGAENAGNEAATPANGSADSAGGGNRATSTIGQTAGQTAELSQFAQAVQAAGLGATFGGSIPYTVFAPVNSAFQAVPAGTRTRLMAAEGREQLTQILTYHVVPGVITSQDLAAAMERGQGRAVLATIAGPNLIVTREGDGLVVTDAAGGRARIVQADRRQSNGVIHQVDAVLMPAR
;
A
#
# COMPACT_ATOMS: atom_id res chain seq x y z
N MET A 1 -32.09 -52.85 -13.27
CA MET A 1 -33.55 -52.79 -12.99
C MET A 1 -33.89 -51.32 -13.00
N ILE A 2 -34.52 -50.92 -14.06
CA ILE A 2 -35.81 -50.21 -14.14
C ILE A 2 -35.69 -48.81 -13.62
N GLY A 3 -35.71 -47.72 -14.35
CA GLY A 3 -36.43 -47.36 -15.59
C GLY A 3 -37.45 -46.26 -15.31
N ARG A 4 -37.49 -45.30 -16.19
CA ARG A 4 -38.59 -44.33 -16.53
C ARG A 4 -38.17 -42.88 -16.33
N LEU A 5 -37.88 -42.13 -17.36
CA LEU A 5 -38.58 -41.68 -18.58
C LEU A 5 -39.73 -40.69 -18.33
N LEU A 6 -39.59 -39.58 -19.02
CA LEU A 6 -40.58 -38.70 -19.69
C LEU A 6 -41.35 -37.71 -18.75
N THR A 7 -41.43 -36.44 -19.04
CA THR A 7 -42.11 -35.80 -20.18
C THR A 7 -41.79 -34.34 -20.34
N LEU A 8 -41.56 -33.95 -21.46
CA LEU A 8 -41.72 -32.81 -22.34
C LEU A 8 -43.01 -32.00 -22.08
N ALA A 9 -42.95 -30.67 -22.01
CA ALA A 9 -44.03 -29.79 -22.42
C ALA A 9 -43.44 -28.46 -22.97
N LEU A 10 -43.70 -28.31 -24.23
CA LEU A 10 -43.53 -27.17 -25.13
C LEU A 10 -44.61 -26.17 -24.87
N GLY A 11 -44.32 -24.86 -24.90
CA GLY A 11 -45.30 -23.78 -24.86
C GLY A 11 -44.72 -22.49 -25.42
N ALA A 12 -44.93 -22.27 -26.70
CA ALA A 12 -44.68 -21.03 -27.42
C ALA A 12 -45.91 -20.12 -27.47
N ALA A 13 -45.72 -18.79 -27.42
CA ALA A 13 -46.49 -17.71 -28.05
C ALA A 13 -45.95 -16.37 -27.57
N ALA A 14 -45.28 -15.54 -28.28
CA ALA A 14 -45.58 -14.65 -29.41
C ALA A 14 -46.45 -13.42 -29.07
N LEU A 15 -45.94 -12.29 -29.55
CA LEU A 15 -46.54 -10.99 -29.97
C LEU A 15 -46.23 -9.82 -29.06
N ALA A 16 -45.30 -8.97 -29.50
CA ALA A 16 -45.46 -7.77 -30.36
C ALA A 16 -46.09 -6.56 -29.67
N GLY A 17 -45.38 -5.46 -29.62
CA GLY A 17 -45.88 -4.14 -29.25
C GLY A 17 -44.76 -3.09 -29.39
N CYS A 18 -44.63 -2.52 -30.57
CA CYS A 18 -43.89 -1.28 -30.86
C CYS A 18 -44.66 -0.07 -30.30
N HIS A 19 -43.93 0.96 -29.96
CA HIS A 19 -44.11 2.44 -30.11
C HIS A 19 -43.31 3.08 -28.98
N GLY A 20 -42.43 3.97 -29.10
CA GLY A 20 -42.29 5.11 -30.03
C GLY A 20 -41.99 6.35 -29.23
N ALA A 21 -41.14 7.19 -29.77
CA ALA A 21 -40.91 8.59 -29.45
C ALA A 21 -39.95 8.95 -28.32
N GLU A 22 -38.77 9.36 -28.70
CA GLU A 22 -38.16 10.69 -28.58
C GLU A 22 -38.52 11.50 -27.31
N ASN A 23 -37.57 11.74 -26.44
CA ASN A 23 -37.35 13.11 -26.02
C ASN A 23 -35.87 13.32 -25.58
N ALA A 24 -35.27 14.29 -26.26
CA ALA A 24 -33.98 14.86 -25.91
C ALA A 24 -34.10 15.64 -24.60
N GLY A 25 -33.18 15.44 -23.71
CA GLY A 25 -33.02 16.18 -22.47
C GLY A 25 -31.58 16.10 -22.05
N ASN A 26 -30.77 16.99 -22.62
CA ASN A 26 -29.41 17.27 -22.17
C ASN A 26 -29.46 17.98 -20.82
N GLU A 27 -29.06 17.33 -19.75
CA GLU A 27 -28.69 18.01 -18.51
C GLU A 27 -27.41 17.42 -17.97
N ALA A 28 -26.41 18.28 -18.00
CA ALA A 28 -25.11 18.10 -17.42
C ALA A 28 -25.24 17.80 -15.91
N ALA A 29 -25.00 16.56 -15.52
CA ALA A 29 -24.77 16.19 -14.14
C ALA A 29 -23.27 16.20 -13.87
N THR A 30 -22.82 17.26 -13.24
CA THR A 30 -21.56 17.39 -12.53
C THR A 30 -21.37 16.18 -11.60
N PRO A 31 -20.26 15.42 -11.66
CA PRO A 31 -19.99 14.45 -10.63
C PRO A 31 -19.60 15.19 -9.36
N ALA A 32 -20.51 15.18 -8.39
CA ALA A 32 -20.23 15.58 -7.03
C ALA A 32 -19.08 14.72 -6.48
N ASN A 33 -18.00 15.38 -6.13
CA ASN A 33 -16.87 14.85 -5.41
C ASN A 33 -17.34 14.43 -3.99
N GLY A 34 -17.73 13.18 -3.87
CA GLY A 34 -18.11 12.56 -2.60
C GLY A 34 -16.90 11.94 -1.97
N SER A 35 -16.25 12.66 -1.08
CA SER A 35 -15.39 12.07 -0.07
C SER A 35 -16.22 11.12 0.77
N ALA A 36 -16.13 9.83 0.52
CA ALA A 36 -16.66 8.80 1.38
C ALA A 36 -15.50 8.05 2.02
N ASP A 37 -15.14 8.53 3.17
CA ASP A 37 -14.55 7.74 4.23
C ASP A 37 -15.43 6.52 4.48
N SER A 38 -14.92 5.34 4.26
CA SER A 38 -15.61 4.11 4.61
C SER A 38 -14.62 3.09 5.12
N ALA A 39 -14.62 2.97 6.41
CA ALA A 39 -14.10 1.82 7.13
C ALA A 39 -14.78 0.52 6.65
N GLY A 40 -13.99 -0.51 6.37
CA GLY A 40 -14.39 -1.91 6.42
C GLY A 40 -15.17 -2.44 5.22
N GLY A 41 -14.48 -2.83 4.17
CA GLY A 41 -15.01 -3.65 3.08
C GLY A 41 -13.92 -3.85 2.04
N GLY A 42 -13.67 -5.08 1.61
CA GLY A 42 -12.57 -5.47 0.70
C GLY A 42 -12.51 -4.70 -0.61
N ASN A 43 -12.15 -3.45 -0.53
CA ASN A 43 -11.90 -2.60 -1.67
C ASN A 43 -10.54 -2.99 -2.26
N ARG A 44 -10.55 -3.65 -3.40
CA ARG A 44 -9.32 -3.85 -4.17
C ARG A 44 -8.80 -2.46 -4.53
N ALA A 45 -7.75 -2.04 -3.87
CA ALA A 45 -7.09 -0.80 -4.22
C ALA A 45 -6.67 -0.86 -5.69
N THR A 46 -7.09 0.11 -6.48
CA THR A 46 -6.77 0.19 -7.91
C THR A 46 -5.43 0.85 -8.15
N SER A 47 -4.92 1.60 -7.16
CA SER A 47 -3.65 2.32 -7.24
C SER A 47 -2.49 1.45 -6.74
N THR A 48 -1.34 1.61 -7.37
CA THR A 48 -0.08 0.99 -6.92
C THR A 48 0.53 1.79 -5.75
N ILE A 49 1.50 1.18 -5.05
CA ILE A 49 2.28 1.83 -3.99
C ILE A 49 2.89 3.15 -4.49
N GLY A 50 3.49 3.14 -5.68
CA GLY A 50 4.10 4.34 -6.27
C GLY A 50 3.09 5.45 -6.57
N GLN A 51 1.91 5.10 -7.11
CA GLN A 51 0.85 6.06 -7.38
C GLN A 51 0.30 6.66 -6.09
N THR A 52 0.01 5.82 -5.10
CA THR A 52 -0.50 6.30 -3.80
C THR A 52 0.52 7.19 -3.08
N ALA A 53 1.80 6.85 -3.10
CA ALA A 53 2.84 7.69 -2.52
C ALA A 53 2.89 9.08 -3.18
N GLY A 54 2.74 9.14 -4.52
CA GLY A 54 2.72 10.41 -5.25
C GLY A 54 1.45 11.25 -5.05
N GLN A 55 0.32 10.63 -4.71
CA GLN A 55 -0.97 11.28 -4.52
C GLN A 55 -1.25 11.67 -3.04
N THR A 56 -0.48 11.12 -2.12
CA THR A 56 -0.66 11.36 -0.68
C THR A 56 0.25 12.50 -0.23
N ALA A 57 -0.34 13.60 0.25
CA ALA A 57 0.39 14.80 0.65
C ALA A 57 1.47 14.50 1.71
N GLU A 58 1.15 13.64 2.70
CA GLU A 58 2.06 13.26 3.79
C GLU A 58 3.24 12.40 3.31
N LEU A 59 3.17 11.80 2.12
CA LEU A 59 4.19 10.94 1.54
C LEU A 59 4.96 11.60 0.38
N SER A 60 4.75 12.89 0.14
CA SER A 60 5.34 13.59 -1.01
C SER A 60 6.87 13.54 -1.02
N GLN A 61 7.53 13.64 0.14
CA GLN A 61 8.99 13.52 0.23
C GLN A 61 9.46 12.08 -0.02
N PHE A 62 8.71 11.09 0.44
CA PHE A 62 8.97 9.68 0.12
C PHE A 62 8.85 9.44 -1.39
N ALA A 63 7.81 9.94 -2.04
CA ALA A 63 7.64 9.83 -3.49
C ALA A 63 8.79 10.48 -4.27
N GLN A 64 9.25 11.66 -3.85
CA GLN A 64 10.43 12.33 -4.43
C GLN A 64 11.70 11.48 -4.25
N ALA A 65 11.90 10.91 -3.07
CA ALA A 65 13.02 10.03 -2.79
C ALA A 65 13.01 8.77 -3.69
N VAL A 66 11.85 8.15 -3.88
CA VAL A 66 11.66 7.00 -4.77
C VAL A 66 12.01 7.35 -6.21
N GLN A 67 11.62 8.53 -6.69
CA GLN A 67 11.96 9.01 -8.04
C GLN A 67 13.48 9.31 -8.15
N ALA A 68 14.07 9.99 -7.18
CA ALA A 68 15.49 10.32 -7.15
C ALA A 68 16.37 9.05 -7.14
N ALA A 69 15.93 8.00 -6.44
CA ALA A 69 16.60 6.70 -6.43
C ALA A 69 16.38 5.87 -7.71
N GLY A 70 15.42 6.26 -8.57
CA GLY A 70 15.06 5.51 -9.77
C GLY A 70 14.20 4.25 -9.50
N LEU A 71 13.56 4.16 -8.35
CA LEU A 71 12.78 3.00 -7.92
C LEU A 71 11.30 3.06 -8.34
N GLY A 72 10.92 4.03 -9.18
CA GLY A 72 9.53 4.20 -9.63
C GLY A 72 8.94 2.95 -10.27
N ALA A 73 9.70 2.24 -11.10
CA ALA A 73 9.26 0.99 -11.74
C ALA A 73 9.06 -0.15 -10.71
N THR A 74 9.89 -0.22 -9.68
CA THR A 74 9.78 -1.21 -8.60
C THR A 74 8.47 -1.03 -7.82
N PHE A 75 8.16 0.19 -7.42
CA PHE A 75 6.93 0.50 -6.66
C PHE A 75 5.68 0.60 -7.54
N GLY A 76 5.83 0.73 -8.85
CA GLY A 76 4.75 0.71 -9.84
C GLY A 76 4.47 -0.68 -10.42
N GLY A 77 5.34 -1.67 -10.17
CA GLY A 77 5.25 -3.04 -10.69
C GLY A 77 4.16 -3.89 -10.05
N SER A 78 4.04 -5.14 -10.50
CA SER A 78 3.03 -6.10 -10.02
C SER A 78 3.49 -6.97 -8.85
N ILE A 79 4.79 -6.91 -8.50
CA ILE A 79 5.34 -7.71 -7.41
C ILE A 79 4.80 -7.18 -6.09
N PRO A 80 4.25 -8.06 -5.22
CA PRO A 80 3.68 -7.63 -3.95
C PRO A 80 4.76 -7.26 -2.95
N TYR A 81 4.62 -6.06 -2.37
CA TYR A 81 5.52 -5.55 -1.34
C TYR A 81 4.74 -4.97 -0.16
N THR A 82 5.39 -4.98 0.99
CA THR A 82 5.01 -4.16 2.14
C THR A 82 6.02 -3.04 2.29
N VAL A 83 5.55 -1.80 2.32
CA VAL A 83 6.40 -0.62 2.40
C VAL A 83 6.13 0.13 3.69
N PHE A 84 7.17 0.33 4.48
CA PHE A 84 7.16 1.22 5.64
C PHE A 84 7.51 2.63 5.17
N ALA A 85 6.51 3.40 4.73
CA ALA A 85 6.70 4.71 4.11
C ALA A 85 6.85 5.81 5.18
N PRO A 86 8.02 6.48 5.28
CA PRO A 86 8.19 7.61 6.20
C PRO A 86 7.33 8.78 5.75
N VAL A 87 6.60 9.39 6.70
CA VAL A 87 5.86 10.62 6.45
C VAL A 87 6.80 11.82 6.31
N ASN A 88 6.31 12.93 5.79
CA ASN A 88 7.12 14.14 5.58
C ASN A 88 7.82 14.63 6.84
N SER A 89 7.18 14.55 8.01
CA SER A 89 7.80 14.91 9.30
C SER A 89 8.99 14.01 9.65
N ALA A 90 8.94 12.72 9.27
CA ALA A 90 10.06 11.80 9.44
C ALA A 90 11.31 12.24 8.66
N PHE A 91 11.12 12.73 7.43
CA PHE A 91 12.21 13.29 6.64
C PHE A 91 12.74 14.60 7.22
N GLN A 92 11.88 15.43 7.82
CA GLN A 92 12.29 16.67 8.46
C GLN A 92 13.16 16.44 9.70
N ALA A 93 12.96 15.31 10.39
CA ALA A 93 13.80 14.90 11.53
C ALA A 93 15.23 14.50 11.10
N VAL A 94 15.43 14.13 9.83
CA VAL A 94 16.77 13.86 9.28
C VAL A 94 17.53 15.18 9.11
N PRO A 95 18.80 15.28 9.59
CA PRO A 95 19.60 16.50 9.45
C PRO A 95 19.63 17.00 8.00
N ALA A 96 19.44 18.32 7.80
CA ALA A 96 19.29 18.91 6.47
C ALA A 96 20.49 18.59 5.53
N GLY A 97 21.72 18.61 6.04
CA GLY A 97 22.90 18.25 5.25
C GLY A 97 22.91 16.79 4.79
N THR A 98 22.41 15.87 5.63
CA THR A 98 22.25 14.45 5.26
C THR A 98 21.18 14.30 4.20
N ARG A 99 20.02 14.93 4.38
CA ARG A 99 18.93 14.90 3.41
C ARG A 99 19.34 15.44 2.05
N THR A 100 20.00 16.61 2.01
CA THR A 100 20.51 17.19 0.76
C THR A 100 21.48 16.24 0.06
N ARG A 101 22.42 15.63 0.81
CA ARG A 101 23.38 14.69 0.25
C ARG A 101 22.72 13.42 -0.30
N LEU A 102 21.71 12.88 0.42
CA LEU A 102 20.98 11.69 -0.04
C LEU A 102 20.17 11.95 -1.32
N MET A 103 19.66 13.16 -1.49
CA MET A 103 18.89 13.56 -2.68
C MET A 103 19.77 13.99 -3.85
N ALA A 104 21.05 14.20 -3.63
CA ALA A 104 22.02 14.51 -4.68
C ALA A 104 22.40 13.24 -5.48
N ALA A 105 22.97 13.43 -6.67
CA ALA A 105 23.37 12.31 -7.55
C ALA A 105 24.35 11.36 -6.88
N GLU A 106 25.28 11.89 -6.08
CA GLU A 106 26.29 11.14 -5.34
C GLU A 106 25.70 10.31 -4.20
N GLY A 107 24.54 10.70 -3.69
CA GLY A 107 23.81 10.00 -2.64
C GLY A 107 22.83 8.93 -3.11
N ARG A 108 22.65 8.79 -4.43
CA ARG A 108 21.62 7.90 -5.01
C ARG A 108 21.74 6.45 -4.55
N GLU A 109 22.96 5.92 -4.49
CA GLU A 109 23.17 4.53 -4.05
C GLU A 109 22.76 4.36 -2.58
N GLN A 110 23.18 5.28 -1.71
CA GLN A 110 22.79 5.27 -0.31
C GLN A 110 21.27 5.47 -0.13
N LEU A 111 20.65 6.35 -0.92
CA LEU A 111 19.22 6.56 -0.93
C LEU A 111 18.46 5.29 -1.35
N THR A 112 18.94 4.62 -2.41
CA THR A 112 18.38 3.35 -2.88
C THR A 112 18.46 2.28 -1.78
N GLN A 113 19.58 2.19 -1.09
CA GLN A 113 19.78 1.25 0.02
C GLN A 113 18.83 1.54 1.18
N ILE A 114 18.63 2.81 1.56
CA ILE A 114 17.68 3.22 2.58
C ILE A 114 16.26 2.87 2.14
N LEU A 115 15.84 3.21 0.92
CA LEU A 115 14.50 2.95 0.43
C LEU A 115 14.20 1.45 0.31
N THR A 116 15.13 0.64 -0.16
CA THR A 116 14.98 -0.83 -0.22
C THR A 116 14.97 -1.46 1.17
N TYR A 117 15.58 -0.82 2.16
CA TYR A 117 15.49 -1.21 3.56
C TYR A 117 14.10 -1.01 4.15
N HIS A 118 13.34 -0.04 3.65
CA HIS A 118 11.94 0.17 4.04
C HIS A 118 10.95 -0.82 3.37
N VAL A 119 11.45 -1.71 2.50
CA VAL A 119 10.62 -2.62 1.72
C VAL A 119 10.83 -4.06 2.16
N VAL A 120 9.73 -4.71 2.44
CA VAL A 120 9.66 -6.13 2.78
C VAL A 120 8.92 -6.87 1.66
N PRO A 121 9.43 -7.99 1.14
CA PRO A 121 8.73 -8.76 0.12
C PRO A 121 7.44 -9.38 0.69
N GLY A 122 6.39 -9.37 -0.12
CA GLY A 122 5.07 -9.91 0.25
C GLY A 122 4.12 -8.86 0.83
N VAL A 123 2.89 -9.29 1.06
CA VAL A 123 1.82 -8.48 1.66
C VAL A 123 1.73 -8.84 3.14
N ILE A 124 2.10 -7.92 4.00
CA ILE A 124 2.08 -8.11 5.46
C ILE A 124 1.17 -7.04 6.05
N THR A 125 0.07 -7.46 6.64
CA THR A 125 -0.89 -6.59 7.32
C THR A 125 -0.54 -6.42 8.81
N SER A 126 -1.19 -5.49 9.49
CA SER A 126 -1.05 -5.34 10.94
C SER A 126 -1.48 -6.61 11.70
N GLN A 127 -2.44 -7.36 11.16
CA GLN A 127 -2.85 -8.66 11.71
C GLN A 127 -1.75 -9.72 11.56
N ASP A 128 -1.07 -9.75 10.40
CA ASP A 128 0.06 -10.65 10.18
C ASP A 128 1.23 -10.32 11.10
N LEU A 129 1.48 -9.01 11.32
CA LEU A 129 2.48 -8.54 12.28
C LEU A 129 2.12 -8.97 13.70
N ALA A 130 0.85 -8.84 14.11
CA ALA A 130 0.39 -9.28 15.42
C ALA A 130 0.59 -10.80 15.61
N ALA A 131 0.15 -11.60 14.63
CA ALA A 131 0.35 -13.05 14.66
C ALA A 131 1.83 -13.46 14.65
N ALA A 132 2.68 -12.72 13.94
CA ALA A 132 4.13 -12.95 13.94
C ALA A 132 4.74 -12.60 15.30
N MET A 133 4.30 -11.53 15.95
CA MET A 133 4.74 -11.16 17.29
C MET A 133 4.33 -12.19 18.35
N GLU A 134 3.11 -12.73 18.28
CA GLU A 134 2.67 -13.79 19.18
C GLU A 134 3.59 -15.02 19.11
N ARG A 135 3.96 -15.43 17.89
CA ARG A 135 4.89 -16.56 17.67
C ARG A 135 6.33 -16.23 18.05
N GLY A 136 6.72 -14.97 17.95
CA GLY A 136 8.06 -14.46 18.15
C GLY A 136 8.29 -13.84 19.54
N GLN A 137 7.51 -14.23 20.56
CA GLN A 137 7.65 -13.72 21.94
C GLN A 137 7.62 -12.19 22.02
N GLY A 138 6.63 -11.58 21.36
CA GLY A 138 6.44 -10.13 21.33
C GLY A 138 7.21 -9.41 20.24
N ARG A 139 7.90 -10.12 19.36
CA ARG A 139 8.68 -9.54 18.25
C ARG A 139 8.33 -10.21 16.92
N ALA A 140 8.14 -9.40 15.87
CA ALA A 140 8.11 -9.88 14.50
C ALA A 140 9.40 -9.47 13.80
N VAL A 141 10.13 -10.43 13.22
CA VAL A 141 11.35 -10.18 12.46
C VAL A 141 11.02 -10.21 10.98
N LEU A 142 11.30 -9.12 10.27
CA LEU A 142 10.97 -8.94 8.86
C LEU A 142 12.27 -8.79 8.06
N ALA A 143 12.48 -9.68 7.10
CA ALA A 143 13.60 -9.57 6.16
C ALA A 143 13.28 -8.48 5.11
N THR A 144 14.18 -7.50 4.97
CA THR A 144 14.02 -6.43 3.97
C THR A 144 14.69 -6.80 2.63
N ILE A 145 14.33 -6.08 1.57
CA ILE A 145 15.00 -6.24 0.26
C ILE A 145 16.47 -5.84 0.34
N ALA A 146 16.84 -4.90 1.23
CA ALA A 146 18.23 -4.47 1.41
C ALA A 146 19.10 -5.50 2.17
N GLY A 147 18.49 -6.54 2.76
CA GLY A 147 19.17 -7.63 3.49
C GLY A 147 19.03 -7.56 5.01
N PRO A 148 19.37 -6.46 5.71
CA PRO A 148 19.20 -6.39 7.16
C PRO A 148 17.74 -6.45 7.58
N ASN A 149 17.47 -7.07 8.75
CA ASN A 149 16.11 -7.26 9.24
C ASN A 149 15.56 -6.00 9.94
N LEU A 150 14.24 -5.85 9.89
CA LEU A 150 13.47 -4.96 10.75
C LEU A 150 12.82 -5.79 11.87
N ILE A 151 12.72 -5.21 13.04
CA ILE A 151 12.04 -5.83 14.19
C ILE A 151 10.82 -5.00 14.53
N VAL A 152 9.64 -5.61 14.47
CA VAL A 152 8.40 -4.97 14.89
C VAL A 152 8.02 -5.45 16.27
N THR A 153 7.71 -4.51 17.15
CA THR A 153 7.26 -4.77 18.53
C THR A 153 6.00 -3.96 18.81
N ARG A 154 5.25 -4.37 19.83
CA ARG A 154 4.11 -3.61 20.31
C ARG A 154 4.53 -2.73 21.47
N GLU A 155 4.15 -1.46 21.45
CA GLU A 155 4.33 -0.53 22.56
C GLU A 155 3.00 0.20 22.84
N GLY A 156 2.41 -0.14 23.98
CA GLY A 156 1.04 0.25 24.27
C GLY A 156 0.09 -0.24 23.16
N ASP A 157 -0.71 0.65 22.60
CA ASP A 157 -1.63 0.34 21.50
C ASP A 157 -1.00 0.45 20.11
N GLY A 158 0.27 0.89 20.03
CA GLY A 158 0.97 1.12 18.77
C GLY A 158 1.97 0.02 18.39
N LEU A 159 2.31 -0.01 17.11
CA LEU A 159 3.40 -0.82 16.58
C LEU A 159 4.63 0.04 16.36
N VAL A 160 5.78 -0.46 16.76
CA VAL A 160 7.08 0.21 16.60
C VAL A 160 8.00 -0.70 15.79
N VAL A 161 8.59 -0.15 14.76
CA VAL A 161 9.59 -0.79 13.92
C VAL A 161 10.96 -0.34 14.40
N THR A 162 11.82 -1.28 14.72
CA THR A 162 13.22 -1.02 15.12
C THR A 162 14.14 -1.47 13.99
N ASP A 163 15.06 -0.61 13.61
CA ASP A 163 16.05 -0.91 12.59
C ASP A 163 17.32 -1.56 13.16
N ALA A 164 18.22 -2.00 12.29
CA ALA A 164 19.46 -2.65 12.67
C ALA A 164 20.48 -1.70 13.34
N ALA A 165 20.31 -0.38 13.20
CA ALA A 165 21.11 0.63 13.88
C ALA A 165 20.57 1.02 15.26
N GLY A 166 19.40 0.45 15.66
CA GLY A 166 18.71 0.78 16.91
C GLY A 166 17.76 1.97 16.79
N GLY A 167 17.56 2.52 15.58
CA GLY A 167 16.56 3.54 15.29
C GLY A 167 15.15 2.96 15.42
N ARG A 168 14.20 3.80 15.80
CA ARG A 168 12.82 3.40 16.09
C ARG A 168 11.85 4.28 15.32
N ALA A 169 10.89 3.65 14.67
CA ALA A 169 9.82 4.31 13.94
C ALA A 169 8.47 3.75 14.38
N ARG A 170 7.55 4.61 14.77
CA ARG A 170 6.19 4.21 15.12
C ARG A 170 5.34 4.13 13.84
N ILE A 171 4.51 3.12 13.73
CA ILE A 171 3.51 3.06 12.67
C ILE A 171 2.37 4.00 13.05
N VAL A 172 2.21 5.07 12.27
CA VAL A 172 1.18 6.10 12.47
C VAL A 172 -0.10 5.79 11.70
N GLN A 173 0.03 5.08 10.59
CA GLN A 173 -1.10 4.54 9.82
C GLN A 173 -0.73 3.19 9.23
N ALA A 174 -1.50 2.16 9.58
CA ALA A 174 -1.30 0.80 9.08
C ALA A 174 -2.28 0.46 7.95
N ASP A 175 -1.98 -0.63 7.23
CA ASP A 175 -2.89 -1.34 6.34
C ASP A 175 -3.49 -0.53 5.18
N ARG A 176 -2.76 0.46 4.64
CA ARG A 176 -3.17 1.07 3.38
C ARG A 176 -2.91 0.08 2.24
N ARG A 177 -3.94 -0.68 1.89
CA ARG A 177 -3.87 -1.69 0.83
C ARG A 177 -3.76 -1.02 -0.54
N GLN A 178 -2.87 -1.57 -1.37
CA GLN A 178 -2.61 -1.16 -2.75
C GLN A 178 -2.78 -2.36 -3.68
N SER A 179 -2.89 -2.12 -4.99
CA SER A 179 -3.00 -3.21 -5.98
C SER A 179 -1.78 -4.14 -5.97
N ASN A 180 -0.63 -3.63 -5.59
CA ASN A 180 0.64 -4.34 -5.53
C ASN A 180 1.24 -4.38 -4.12
N GLY A 181 0.43 -4.34 -3.06
CA GLY A 181 0.94 -4.52 -1.70
C GLY A 181 0.25 -3.68 -0.62
N VAL A 182 0.98 -3.38 0.42
CA VAL A 182 0.51 -2.61 1.58
C VAL A 182 1.52 -1.51 1.94
N ILE A 183 1.00 -0.35 2.32
CA ILE A 183 1.79 0.75 2.90
C ILE A 183 1.46 0.88 4.38
N HIS A 184 2.49 0.88 5.21
CA HIS A 184 2.46 1.33 6.61
C HIS A 184 3.20 2.65 6.72
N GLN A 185 2.54 3.71 7.15
CA GLN A 185 3.19 5.00 7.35
C GLN A 185 3.92 5.00 8.70
N VAL A 186 5.15 5.51 8.69
CA VAL A 186 6.01 5.57 9.90
C VAL A 186 6.50 7.00 10.14
N ASP A 187 6.72 7.33 11.42
CA ASP A 187 7.11 8.67 11.88
C ASP A 187 8.62 8.93 11.88
N ALA A 188 9.42 7.93 11.52
CA ALA A 188 10.88 8.08 11.39
C ALA A 188 11.42 7.34 10.17
N VAL A 189 12.56 7.78 9.65
CA VAL A 189 13.31 7.13 8.58
C VAL A 189 14.18 6.03 9.19
N LEU A 190 14.01 4.80 8.74
CA LEU A 190 14.80 3.65 9.18
C LEU A 190 16.15 3.64 8.44
N MET A 191 17.21 3.36 9.18
CA MET A 191 18.56 3.34 8.63
C MET A 191 19.15 1.93 8.72
N PRO A 192 19.69 1.37 7.62
CA PRO A 192 20.43 0.13 7.71
C PRO A 192 21.69 0.35 8.54
N ALA A 193 22.09 -0.63 9.34
CA ALA A 193 23.40 -0.59 10.00
C ALA A 193 24.52 -0.53 8.94
N ARG A 194 25.52 0.33 9.19
CA ARG A 194 26.70 0.45 8.33
C ARG A 194 27.64 -0.72 8.56
#